data_4f9c5a22b3b7adfadc30cf6ce9fb371c
#
_entry.id   4f9c5a22b3b7adfadc30cf6ce9fb371c
#
_cell.length_a   1.000
_cell.length_b   1.000
_cell.length_c   1.000
_cell.angle_alpha   90.00
_cell.angle_beta   90.00
_cell.angle_gamma   90.00
#
_symmetry.space_group_name_H-M   'P 1'
#
loop_
_entity.id
_entity.type
_entity.pdbx_description
1 polymer ?
#
loop_
_entity_poly.entity_id
_entity_poly.type
_entity_poly.pdbx_seq_one_letter_code
_entity_poly.pdbx_strand_id
1 'polypeptide(L)'
;MSEAKVMIDLQHVSKWYKDFQVLTDCTTQIRQGEVVVVCGPSGSGKSTLIKTVNGLEPIQQGNILVDGIKINDPKTNLNKLRSLVGMVFQHFELFPHLSITENLSIAQIKVLGRSEAEAKQKGLAYLDRVGLSAQANKYPAQLSGGQQQRVAIARALSMDPIAMLFDEPTSALDPEMITEVLDVMVGLAKEGMTMMCVTHEMGFARQVANRVIFMDQGKIVEDCTKDDFFNTPRGERAQQFLNKILH
;
A
#
# COMPACT_ATOMS: atom_id res chain seq x y z
N MET A 1 -23.74 -16.73 -2.78
CA MET A 1 -22.94 -15.63 -2.18
C MET A 1 -22.57 -14.70 -3.34
N SER A 2 -22.88 -13.41 -3.28
CA SER A 2 -22.45 -12.47 -4.31
C SER A 2 -20.93 -12.41 -4.31
N GLU A 3 -20.31 -12.46 -5.48
CA GLU A 3 -18.87 -12.24 -5.57
C GLU A 3 -18.51 -10.87 -4.99
N ALA A 4 -17.43 -10.80 -4.18
CA ALA A 4 -16.97 -9.56 -3.61
C ALA A 4 -16.58 -8.57 -4.74
N LYS A 5 -16.93 -7.29 -4.58
CA LYS A 5 -16.68 -6.25 -5.56
C LYS A 5 -15.19 -6.12 -5.86
N VAL A 6 -14.82 -6.03 -7.14
CA VAL A 6 -13.46 -5.72 -7.57
C VAL A 6 -13.17 -4.25 -7.28
N MET A 7 -12.15 -3.98 -6.47
CA MET A 7 -11.73 -2.64 -6.07
C MET A 7 -10.57 -2.12 -6.92
N ILE A 8 -9.65 -3.00 -7.27
CA ILE A 8 -8.50 -2.67 -8.13
C ILE A 8 -8.42 -3.73 -9.22
N ASP A 9 -8.36 -3.33 -10.48
CA ASP A 9 -8.29 -4.21 -11.64
C ASP A 9 -7.15 -3.76 -12.57
N LEU A 10 -6.11 -4.59 -12.66
CA LEU A 10 -4.99 -4.40 -13.57
C LEU A 10 -5.17 -5.32 -14.77
N GLN A 11 -5.22 -4.77 -15.98
CA GLN A 11 -5.49 -5.48 -17.21
C GLN A 11 -4.34 -5.28 -18.20
N HIS A 12 -3.49 -6.29 -18.38
CA HIS A 12 -2.38 -6.30 -19.34
C HIS A 12 -1.43 -5.10 -19.19
N VAL A 13 -1.11 -4.75 -17.94
CA VAL A 13 -0.33 -3.56 -17.60
C VAL A 13 1.13 -3.75 -17.98
N SER A 14 1.62 -2.87 -18.86
CA SER A 14 3.04 -2.79 -19.20
C SER A 14 3.56 -1.36 -19.04
N LYS A 15 4.80 -1.25 -18.53
CA LYS A 15 5.45 0.05 -18.27
C LYS A 15 6.91 0.05 -18.67
N TRP A 16 7.32 1.17 -19.24
CA TRP A 16 8.71 1.46 -19.60
C TRP A 16 9.21 2.74 -18.93
N TYR A 17 10.48 2.74 -18.57
CA TYR A 17 11.27 3.96 -18.33
C TYR A 17 12.24 4.11 -19.51
N LYS A 18 11.95 5.06 -20.40
CA LYS A 18 12.61 5.17 -21.71
C LYS A 18 12.54 3.82 -22.46
N ASP A 19 13.68 3.21 -22.76
CA ASP A 19 13.77 1.93 -23.48
C ASP A 19 13.76 0.69 -22.57
N PHE A 20 13.78 0.89 -21.25
CA PHE A 20 13.79 -0.21 -20.28
C PHE A 20 12.38 -0.57 -19.84
N GLN A 21 11.96 -1.79 -20.15
CA GLN A 21 10.66 -2.31 -19.71
C GLN A 21 10.75 -2.83 -18.28
N VAL A 22 9.95 -2.24 -17.37
CA VAL A 22 9.90 -2.58 -15.94
C VAL A 22 8.73 -3.47 -15.61
N LEU A 23 7.59 -3.31 -16.29
CA LEU A 23 6.42 -4.18 -16.13
C LEU A 23 6.04 -4.75 -17.48
N THR A 24 5.72 -6.05 -17.50
CA THR A 24 5.37 -6.79 -18.70
C THR A 24 4.08 -7.55 -18.47
N ASP A 25 3.00 -7.12 -19.11
CA ASP A 25 1.71 -7.81 -19.17
C ASP A 25 1.16 -8.25 -17.78
N CYS A 26 1.22 -7.36 -16.80
CA CYS A 26 0.74 -7.64 -15.46
C CYS A 26 -0.79 -7.57 -15.41
N THR A 27 -1.42 -8.67 -15.02
CA THR A 27 -2.89 -8.80 -14.90
C THR A 27 -3.23 -9.39 -13.55
N THR A 28 -4.03 -8.67 -12.74
CA THR A 28 -4.55 -9.15 -11.45
C THR A 28 -5.72 -8.28 -10.98
N GLN A 29 -6.55 -8.80 -10.07
CA GLN A 29 -7.67 -8.09 -9.48
C GLN A 29 -7.59 -8.18 -7.96
N ILE A 30 -7.90 -7.09 -7.26
CA ILE A 30 -8.01 -7.06 -5.79
C ILE A 30 -9.47 -6.78 -5.44
N ARG A 31 -10.05 -7.66 -4.61
CA ARG A 31 -11.45 -7.57 -4.19
C ARG A 31 -11.60 -6.81 -2.89
N GLN A 32 -12.79 -6.31 -2.63
CA GLN A 32 -13.12 -5.61 -1.39
C GLN A 32 -12.84 -6.48 -0.16
N GLY A 33 -12.11 -5.93 0.81
CA GLY A 33 -11.70 -6.62 2.04
C GLY A 33 -10.54 -7.61 1.84
N GLU A 34 -10.01 -7.74 0.62
CA GLU A 34 -8.88 -8.63 0.35
C GLU A 34 -7.55 -7.97 0.71
N VAL A 35 -6.67 -8.74 1.33
CA VAL A 35 -5.27 -8.39 1.58
C VAL A 35 -4.40 -9.17 0.60
N VAL A 36 -3.79 -8.46 -0.34
CA VAL A 36 -2.88 -9.02 -1.34
C VAL A 36 -1.46 -8.58 -1.02
N VAL A 37 -0.58 -9.54 -0.81
CA VAL A 37 0.85 -9.28 -0.62
C VAL A 37 1.59 -9.48 -1.95
N VAL A 38 2.41 -8.50 -2.32
CA VAL A 38 3.28 -8.56 -3.49
C VAL A 38 4.72 -8.75 -3.02
N CYS A 39 5.34 -9.83 -3.41
CA CYS A 39 6.72 -10.15 -3.05
C CYS A 39 7.55 -10.56 -4.28
N GLY A 40 8.86 -10.72 -4.10
CA GLY A 40 9.79 -11.07 -5.16
C GLY A 40 11.15 -10.38 -5.00
N PRO A 41 12.14 -10.72 -5.83
CA PRO A 41 13.49 -10.14 -5.76
C PRO A 41 13.49 -8.61 -5.88
N SER A 42 14.56 -7.96 -5.39
CA SER A 42 14.79 -6.55 -5.64
C SER A 42 14.87 -6.28 -7.15
N GLY A 43 14.28 -5.17 -7.61
CA GLY A 43 14.24 -4.83 -9.03
C GLY A 43 13.20 -5.62 -9.86
N SER A 44 12.37 -6.47 -9.27
CA SER A 44 11.32 -7.21 -10.01
C SER A 44 10.10 -6.38 -10.43
N GLY A 45 10.04 -5.08 -10.10
CA GLY A 45 8.97 -4.18 -10.51
C GLY A 45 7.85 -3.94 -9.48
N LYS A 46 7.94 -4.51 -8.27
CA LYS A 46 6.89 -4.42 -7.22
C LYS A 46 6.46 -2.98 -6.89
N SER A 47 7.44 -2.13 -6.53
CA SER A 47 7.18 -0.72 -6.20
C SER A 47 6.65 0.07 -7.40
N THR A 48 7.08 -0.28 -8.60
CA THR A 48 6.51 0.31 -9.83
C THR A 48 5.06 -0.12 -10.01
N LEU A 49 4.76 -1.42 -9.85
CA LEU A 49 3.40 -1.94 -9.99
C LEU A 49 2.43 -1.25 -9.03
N ILE A 50 2.77 -1.16 -7.74
CA ILE A 50 1.88 -0.54 -6.75
C ILE A 50 1.68 0.97 -7.02
N LYS A 51 2.72 1.68 -7.49
CA LYS A 51 2.65 3.11 -7.85
C LYS A 51 1.81 3.37 -9.11
N THR A 52 1.63 2.37 -9.97
CA THR A 52 0.71 2.52 -11.11
C THR A 52 -0.75 2.54 -10.66
N VAL A 53 -1.10 1.86 -9.56
CA VAL A 53 -2.48 1.74 -9.05
C VAL A 53 -3.07 3.08 -8.61
N ASN A 54 -2.27 4.02 -8.12
CA ASN A 54 -2.73 5.37 -7.76
C ASN A 54 -2.33 6.45 -8.80
N GLY A 55 -1.82 6.01 -9.96
CA GLY A 55 -1.43 6.90 -11.05
C GLY A 55 -0.19 7.76 -10.75
N LEU A 56 0.64 7.41 -9.75
CA LEU A 56 1.94 8.05 -9.53
C LEU A 56 2.91 7.70 -10.66
N GLU A 57 2.82 6.47 -11.16
CA GLU A 57 3.58 5.98 -12.29
C GLU A 57 2.64 5.74 -13.47
N PRO A 58 2.73 6.51 -14.58
CA PRO A 58 1.91 6.27 -15.75
C PRO A 58 2.32 4.98 -16.47
N ILE A 59 1.33 4.27 -17.00
CA ILE A 59 1.54 3.07 -17.82
C ILE A 59 1.51 3.42 -19.30
N GLN A 60 2.15 2.60 -20.14
CA GLN A 60 2.14 2.77 -21.59
C GLN A 60 1.18 1.80 -22.29
N GLN A 61 0.89 0.63 -21.67
CA GLN A 61 -0.05 -0.35 -22.22
C GLN A 61 -0.93 -0.92 -21.12
N GLY A 62 -2.11 -1.39 -21.51
CA GLY A 62 -3.08 -1.97 -20.61
C GLY A 62 -4.05 -0.95 -20.00
N ASN A 63 -4.79 -1.38 -19.01
CA ASN A 63 -5.73 -0.55 -18.27
C ASN A 63 -5.59 -0.80 -16.77
N ILE A 64 -5.85 0.23 -15.97
CA ILE A 64 -5.99 0.10 -14.53
C ILE A 64 -7.31 0.77 -14.12
N LEU A 65 -8.14 0.02 -13.42
CA LEU A 65 -9.37 0.54 -12.85
C LEU A 65 -9.31 0.47 -11.32
N VAL A 66 -9.77 1.53 -10.67
CA VAL A 66 -9.95 1.58 -9.21
C VAL A 66 -11.40 1.98 -8.96
N ASP A 67 -12.13 1.11 -8.29
CA ASP A 67 -13.57 1.26 -8.07
C ASP A 67 -14.34 1.57 -9.37
N GLY A 68 -13.94 0.91 -10.49
CA GLY A 68 -14.50 1.14 -11.82
C GLY A 68 -13.99 2.41 -12.53
N ILE A 69 -13.19 3.24 -11.88
CA ILE A 69 -12.62 4.46 -12.47
C ILE A 69 -11.32 4.11 -13.20
N LYS A 70 -11.26 4.32 -14.50
CA LYS A 70 -10.06 4.06 -15.31
C LYS A 70 -9.00 5.13 -15.07
N ILE A 71 -7.84 4.75 -14.50
CA ILE A 71 -6.76 5.67 -14.09
C ILE A 71 -6.11 6.35 -15.29
N ASN A 72 -5.85 5.58 -16.33
CA ASN A 72 -5.13 6.03 -17.52
C ASN A 72 -6.05 6.65 -18.59
N ASP A 73 -7.27 7.03 -18.25
CA ASP A 73 -8.11 7.89 -19.10
C ASP A 73 -7.66 9.35 -18.92
N PRO A 74 -7.35 10.09 -19.99
CA PRO A 74 -6.99 11.51 -19.92
C PRO A 74 -8.02 12.41 -19.23
N LYS A 75 -9.29 11.98 -19.16
CA LYS A 75 -10.39 12.70 -18.50
C LYS A 75 -10.46 12.42 -17.01
N THR A 76 -9.75 11.44 -16.50
CA THR A 76 -9.81 11.06 -15.09
C THR A 76 -9.17 12.12 -14.20
N ASN A 77 -9.92 12.57 -13.21
CA ASN A 77 -9.39 13.45 -12.16
C ASN A 77 -8.54 12.62 -11.17
N LEU A 78 -7.24 12.59 -11.40
CA LEU A 78 -6.29 11.82 -10.55
C LEU A 78 -6.27 12.30 -9.09
N ASN A 79 -6.54 13.58 -8.81
CA ASN A 79 -6.60 14.05 -7.43
C ASN A 79 -7.78 13.43 -6.67
N LYS A 80 -8.95 13.35 -7.32
CA LYS A 80 -10.11 12.66 -6.77
C LYS A 80 -9.84 11.16 -6.60
N LEU A 81 -9.20 10.51 -7.56
CA LEU A 81 -8.85 9.10 -7.47
C LEU A 81 -7.86 8.84 -6.32
N ARG A 82 -6.81 9.66 -6.18
CA ARG A 82 -5.83 9.56 -5.10
C ARG A 82 -6.41 9.80 -3.72
N SER A 83 -7.54 10.50 -3.61
CA SER A 83 -8.24 10.62 -2.33
C SER A 83 -8.98 9.34 -1.92
N LEU A 84 -9.28 8.45 -2.89
CA LEU A 84 -9.93 7.16 -2.64
C LEU A 84 -8.92 6.05 -2.26
N VAL A 85 -7.64 6.22 -2.60
CA VAL A 85 -6.62 5.18 -2.39
C VAL A 85 -5.51 5.75 -1.53
N GLY A 86 -5.43 5.27 -0.29
CA GLY A 86 -4.34 5.63 0.61
C GLY A 86 -3.02 5.00 0.18
N MET A 87 -1.92 5.74 0.26
CA MET A 87 -0.59 5.22 -0.05
C MET A 87 0.37 5.51 1.10
N VAL A 88 1.08 4.48 1.52
CA VAL A 88 2.14 4.53 2.53
C VAL A 88 3.44 4.11 1.86
N PHE A 89 4.45 4.97 1.95
CA PHE A 89 5.74 4.81 1.30
C PHE A 89 6.80 4.26 2.26
N GLN A 90 7.89 3.78 1.71
CA GLN A 90 9.07 3.34 2.43
C GLN A 90 9.68 4.45 3.30
N HIS A 91 9.73 5.68 2.77
CA HIS A 91 10.19 6.87 3.48
C HIS A 91 8.96 7.71 3.82
N PHE A 92 8.47 7.63 4.96
CA PHE A 92 7.28 8.21 5.62
C PHE A 92 6.56 9.36 4.90
N GLU A 93 7.27 10.20 4.13
CA GLU A 93 6.76 11.32 3.30
C GLU A 93 5.88 12.31 4.10
N LEU A 94 6.23 12.53 5.38
CA LEU A 94 5.59 13.54 6.21
C LEU A 94 6.11 14.93 5.84
N PHE A 95 5.23 15.93 5.93
CA PHE A 95 5.62 17.33 5.76
C PHE A 95 6.43 17.79 6.97
N PRO A 96 7.77 18.05 6.84
CA PRO A 96 8.64 18.28 7.98
C PRO A 96 8.38 19.60 8.70
N HIS A 97 7.79 20.57 8.01
CA HIS A 97 7.45 21.90 8.51
C HIS A 97 6.05 21.98 9.15
N LEU A 98 5.28 20.91 9.11
CA LEU A 98 3.95 20.81 9.73
C LEU A 98 4.01 19.92 10.96
N SER A 99 3.24 20.28 12.00
CA SER A 99 3.00 19.39 13.14
C SER A 99 2.32 18.09 12.71
N ILE A 100 2.30 17.09 13.58
CA ILE A 100 1.62 15.82 13.31
C ILE A 100 0.13 16.04 13.06
N THR A 101 -0.53 16.85 13.87
CA THR A 101 -1.95 17.19 13.65
C THR A 101 -2.19 17.85 12.29
N GLU A 102 -1.32 18.78 11.88
CA GLU A 102 -1.43 19.42 10.56
C GLU A 102 -1.17 18.44 9.42
N ASN A 103 -0.17 17.54 9.55
CA ASN A 103 0.05 16.46 8.59
C ASN A 103 -1.20 15.59 8.36
N LEU A 104 -1.93 15.28 9.43
CA LEU A 104 -3.17 14.50 9.36
C LEU A 104 -4.36 15.29 8.80
N SER A 105 -4.35 16.60 8.91
CA SER A 105 -5.51 17.46 8.60
C SER A 105 -5.45 18.09 7.20
N ILE A 106 -4.26 18.44 6.71
CA ILE A 106 -4.10 19.28 5.51
C ILE A 106 -4.79 18.71 4.27
N ALA A 107 -4.65 17.40 4.01
CA ALA A 107 -5.28 16.76 2.85
C ALA A 107 -6.80 16.69 3.00
N GLN A 108 -7.31 16.45 4.20
CA GLN A 108 -8.73 16.45 4.50
C GLN A 108 -9.38 17.81 4.20
N ILE A 109 -8.70 18.90 4.57
CA ILE A 109 -9.17 20.28 4.35
C ILE A 109 -9.08 20.64 2.86
N LYS A 110 -7.89 20.43 2.26
CA LYS A 110 -7.60 20.93 0.89
C LYS A 110 -8.23 20.09 -0.21
N VAL A 111 -8.40 18.77 0.01
CA VAL A 111 -8.89 17.85 -1.01
C VAL A 111 -10.35 17.45 -0.78
N LEU A 112 -10.74 17.15 0.48
CA LEU A 112 -12.10 16.72 0.80
C LEU A 112 -13.01 17.89 1.22
N GLY A 113 -12.47 19.10 1.44
CA GLY A 113 -13.25 20.28 1.83
C GLY A 113 -13.79 20.21 3.26
N ARG A 114 -13.24 19.34 4.12
CA ARG A 114 -13.64 19.29 5.54
C ARG A 114 -13.26 20.57 6.27
N SER A 115 -14.05 20.93 7.27
CA SER A 115 -13.69 22.02 8.17
C SER A 115 -12.43 21.67 8.98
N GLU A 116 -11.69 22.67 9.45
CA GLU A 116 -10.50 22.46 10.28
C GLU A 116 -10.81 21.65 11.55
N ALA A 117 -11.97 21.90 12.17
CA ALA A 117 -12.41 21.19 13.36
C ALA A 117 -12.65 19.70 13.08
N GLU A 118 -13.38 19.36 12.01
CA GLU A 118 -13.64 17.98 11.61
C GLU A 118 -12.35 17.25 11.22
N ALA A 119 -11.49 17.91 10.43
CA ALA A 119 -10.22 17.33 9.99
C ALA A 119 -9.30 17.03 11.17
N LYS A 120 -9.22 17.96 12.14
CA LYS A 120 -8.44 17.79 13.36
C LYS A 120 -9.00 16.66 14.22
N GLN A 121 -10.31 16.65 14.47
CA GLN A 121 -10.95 15.61 15.27
C GLN A 121 -10.69 14.22 14.67
N LYS A 122 -10.88 14.08 13.37
CA LYS A 122 -10.65 12.81 12.66
C LYS A 122 -9.17 12.42 12.66
N GLY A 123 -8.28 13.36 12.41
CA GLY A 123 -6.84 13.13 12.47
C GLY A 123 -6.40 12.63 13.84
N LEU A 124 -6.88 13.26 14.92
CA LEU A 124 -6.57 12.84 16.29
C LEU A 124 -7.12 11.45 16.61
N ALA A 125 -8.32 11.08 16.12
CA ALA A 125 -8.87 9.74 16.28
C ALA A 125 -8.01 8.67 15.62
N TYR A 126 -7.48 8.92 14.39
CA TYR A 126 -6.55 7.99 13.75
C TYR A 126 -5.17 8.00 14.39
N LEU A 127 -4.72 9.13 14.94
CA LEU A 127 -3.47 9.18 15.70
C LEU A 127 -3.55 8.35 16.99
N ASP A 128 -4.71 8.39 17.67
CA ASP A 128 -5.00 7.54 18.83
C ASP A 128 -4.98 6.05 18.45
N ARG A 129 -5.62 5.72 17.34
CA ARG A 129 -5.68 4.35 16.81
C ARG A 129 -4.31 3.73 16.54
N VAL A 130 -3.32 4.53 16.18
CA VAL A 130 -1.93 4.08 16.00
C VAL A 130 -1.07 4.25 17.25
N GLY A 131 -1.68 4.55 18.42
CA GLY A 131 -1.03 4.65 19.72
C GLY A 131 -0.12 5.88 19.88
N LEU A 132 -0.42 6.99 19.20
CA LEU A 132 0.45 8.16 19.15
C LEU A 132 -0.23 9.47 19.58
N SER A 133 -1.33 9.43 20.36
CA SER A 133 -2.09 10.60 20.79
C SER A 133 -1.22 11.68 21.45
N ALA A 134 -0.23 11.27 22.24
CA ALA A 134 0.70 12.18 22.92
C ALA A 134 1.65 12.93 21.94
N GLN A 135 1.71 12.52 20.68
CA GLN A 135 2.62 13.11 19.67
C GLN A 135 1.96 14.20 18.80
N ALA A 136 0.67 14.49 19.03
CA ALA A 136 -0.14 15.36 18.18
C ALA A 136 0.48 16.73 17.83
N ASN A 137 1.14 17.35 18.79
CA ASN A 137 1.73 18.69 18.64
C ASN A 137 3.22 18.67 18.26
N LYS A 138 3.82 17.50 18.09
CA LYS A 138 5.21 17.37 17.66
C LYS A 138 5.36 17.51 16.15
N TYR A 139 6.61 17.67 15.72
CA TYR A 139 7.02 17.67 14.32
C TYR A 139 7.66 16.33 13.94
N PRO A 140 7.67 15.94 12.65
CA PRO A 140 8.24 14.66 12.22
C PRO A 140 9.66 14.38 12.75
N ALA A 141 10.54 15.37 12.75
CA ALA A 141 11.92 15.23 13.24
C ALA A 141 12.04 14.87 14.74
N GLN A 142 10.97 14.99 15.50
CA GLN A 142 10.93 14.67 16.93
C GLN A 142 10.40 13.23 17.20
N LEU A 143 10.09 12.48 16.14
CA LEU A 143 9.56 11.13 16.19
C LEU A 143 10.58 10.10 15.71
N SER A 144 10.54 8.89 16.30
CA SER A 144 11.29 7.74 15.75
C SER A 144 10.76 7.34 14.35
N GLY A 145 11.54 6.59 13.59
CA GLY A 145 11.12 6.08 12.27
C GLY A 145 9.79 5.31 12.32
N GLY A 146 9.64 4.40 13.28
CA GLY A 146 8.39 3.65 13.46
C GLY A 146 7.20 4.54 13.85
N GLN A 147 7.42 5.58 14.66
CA GLN A 147 6.38 6.56 14.96
C GLN A 147 6.00 7.36 13.71
N GLN A 148 6.98 7.82 12.91
CA GLN A 148 6.71 8.53 11.66
C GLN A 148 5.91 7.66 10.68
N GLN A 149 6.24 6.38 10.57
CA GLN A 149 5.51 5.45 9.71
C GLN A 149 4.07 5.24 10.17
N ARG A 150 3.85 5.09 11.47
CA ARG A 150 2.48 4.99 12.01
C ARG A 150 1.67 6.27 11.78
N VAL A 151 2.30 7.44 11.87
CA VAL A 151 1.67 8.72 11.49
C VAL A 151 1.34 8.74 9.98
N ALA A 152 2.22 8.23 9.12
CA ALA A 152 1.95 8.16 7.68
C ALA A 152 0.74 7.25 7.37
N ILE A 153 0.60 6.13 8.10
CA ILE A 153 -0.58 5.26 8.02
C ILE A 153 -1.84 6.02 8.49
N ALA A 154 -1.78 6.68 9.64
CA ALA A 154 -2.90 7.46 10.18
C ALA A 154 -3.32 8.59 9.22
N ARG A 155 -2.36 9.26 8.59
CA ARG A 155 -2.59 10.31 7.58
C ARG A 155 -3.35 9.74 6.36
N ALA A 156 -2.93 8.60 5.84
CA ALA A 156 -3.60 7.96 4.72
C ALA A 156 -5.04 7.54 5.09
N LEU A 157 -5.23 6.96 6.28
CA LEU A 157 -6.55 6.55 6.77
C LEU A 157 -7.50 7.75 7.02
N SER A 158 -6.96 8.91 7.36
CA SER A 158 -7.75 10.13 7.60
C SER A 158 -8.54 10.60 6.36
N MET A 159 -8.16 10.14 5.18
CA MET A 159 -8.86 10.42 3.92
C MET A 159 -10.07 9.51 3.65
N ASP A 160 -10.38 8.53 4.53
CA ASP A 160 -11.40 7.48 4.33
C ASP A 160 -11.21 6.69 3.04
N PRO A 161 -10.02 6.12 2.82
CA PRO A 161 -9.74 5.41 1.58
C PRO A 161 -10.52 4.10 1.48
N ILE A 162 -10.88 3.72 0.25
CA ILE A 162 -11.51 2.42 -0.06
C ILE A 162 -10.50 1.28 -0.14
N ALA A 163 -9.22 1.62 -0.32
CA ALA A 163 -8.10 0.69 -0.33
C ALA A 163 -6.81 1.37 0.14
N MET A 164 -5.92 0.60 0.75
CA MET A 164 -4.61 1.04 1.20
C MET A 164 -3.50 0.33 0.42
N LEU A 165 -2.56 1.11 -0.08
CA LEU A 165 -1.35 0.64 -0.74
C LEU A 165 -0.14 0.85 0.18
N PHE A 166 0.67 -0.19 0.36
CA PHE A 166 1.87 -0.15 1.17
C PHE A 166 3.10 -0.53 0.33
N ASP A 167 4.02 0.40 0.13
CA ASP A 167 5.26 0.17 -0.62
C ASP A 167 6.44 0.03 0.36
N GLU A 168 6.74 -1.19 0.75
CA GLU A 168 7.82 -1.56 1.68
C GLU A 168 7.81 -0.74 2.98
N PRO A 169 6.71 -0.71 3.76
CA PRO A 169 6.52 0.23 4.86
C PRO A 169 7.47 0.04 6.03
N THR A 170 8.22 -1.06 6.08
CA THR A 170 9.15 -1.40 7.19
C THR A 170 10.61 -1.35 6.78
N SER A 171 10.94 -1.24 5.50
CA SER A 171 12.32 -1.40 5.00
C SER A 171 13.30 -0.28 5.42
N ALA A 172 12.77 0.87 5.85
CA ALA A 172 13.58 1.99 6.37
C ALA A 172 13.61 2.05 7.91
N LEU A 173 13.16 0.98 8.60
CA LEU A 173 13.03 0.92 10.04
C LEU A 173 14.04 -0.01 10.68
N ASP A 174 14.44 0.33 11.91
CA ASP A 174 15.19 -0.59 12.76
C ASP A 174 14.30 -1.79 13.18
N PRO A 175 14.86 -2.99 13.38
CA PRO A 175 14.09 -4.19 13.69
C PRO A 175 13.13 -4.06 14.87
N GLU A 176 13.51 -3.28 15.90
CA GLU A 176 12.67 -3.03 17.07
C GLU A 176 11.38 -2.28 16.76
N MET A 177 11.37 -1.47 15.68
CA MET A 177 10.23 -0.64 15.27
C MET A 177 9.29 -1.33 14.28
N ILE A 178 9.75 -2.41 13.63
CA ILE A 178 8.99 -3.13 12.59
C ILE A 178 7.70 -3.70 13.18
N THR A 179 7.76 -4.33 14.34
CA THR A 179 6.61 -4.99 14.98
C THR A 179 5.45 -4.00 15.21
N GLU A 180 5.73 -2.81 15.71
CA GLU A 180 4.69 -1.80 15.99
C GLU A 180 3.96 -1.35 14.72
N VAL A 181 4.65 -1.25 13.58
CA VAL A 181 4.05 -0.89 12.30
C VAL A 181 3.23 -2.06 11.74
N LEU A 182 3.76 -3.27 11.82
CA LEU A 182 3.06 -4.48 11.36
C LEU A 182 1.79 -4.74 12.19
N ASP A 183 1.80 -4.50 13.49
CA ASP A 183 0.62 -4.64 14.37
C ASP A 183 -0.51 -3.72 13.94
N VAL A 184 -0.21 -2.47 13.56
CA VAL A 184 -1.20 -1.56 12.97
C VAL A 184 -1.77 -2.14 11.68
N MET A 185 -0.93 -2.65 10.78
CA MET A 185 -1.37 -3.24 9.50
C MET A 185 -2.20 -4.52 9.71
N VAL A 186 -1.85 -5.36 10.70
CA VAL A 186 -2.65 -6.53 11.11
C VAL A 186 -4.02 -6.10 11.61
N GLY A 187 -4.08 -5.03 12.39
CA GLY A 187 -5.35 -4.44 12.85
C GLY A 187 -6.25 -4.04 11.67
N LEU A 188 -5.70 -3.34 10.67
CA LEU A 188 -6.43 -2.93 9.47
C LEU A 188 -6.94 -4.14 8.67
N ALA A 189 -6.14 -5.19 8.53
CA ALA A 189 -6.55 -6.43 7.86
C ALA A 189 -7.74 -7.10 8.56
N LYS A 190 -7.69 -7.19 9.90
CA LYS A 190 -8.78 -7.76 10.70
C LYS A 190 -10.09 -6.98 10.61
N GLU A 191 -10.01 -5.68 10.38
CA GLU A 191 -11.18 -4.82 10.17
C GLU A 191 -11.75 -4.87 8.74
N GLY A 192 -11.13 -5.65 7.86
CA GLY A 192 -11.59 -5.83 6.48
C GLY A 192 -11.15 -4.72 5.53
N MET A 193 -10.09 -3.99 5.85
CA MET A 193 -9.51 -3.01 4.92
C MET A 193 -8.96 -3.73 3.68
N THR A 194 -9.33 -3.24 2.49
CA THR A 194 -8.73 -3.70 1.23
C THR A 194 -7.28 -3.23 1.17
N MET A 195 -6.32 -4.13 1.01
CA MET A 195 -4.91 -3.77 1.04
C MET A 195 -4.11 -4.45 -0.07
N MET A 196 -3.18 -3.70 -0.68
CA MET A 196 -2.12 -4.21 -1.53
C MET A 196 -0.79 -3.83 -0.88
N CYS A 197 0.02 -4.81 -0.49
CA CYS A 197 1.23 -4.61 0.32
C CYS A 197 2.45 -5.18 -0.38
N VAL A 198 3.39 -4.33 -0.79
CA VAL A 198 4.75 -4.75 -1.16
C VAL A 198 5.55 -4.89 0.13
N THR A 199 6.05 -6.08 0.43
CA THR A 199 6.82 -6.33 1.66
C THR A 199 7.76 -7.52 1.52
N HIS A 200 8.80 -7.51 2.34
CA HIS A 200 9.71 -8.63 2.58
C HIS A 200 9.41 -9.36 3.91
N GLU A 201 8.43 -8.87 4.68
CA GLU A 201 8.02 -9.44 5.96
C GLU A 201 7.11 -10.67 5.75
N MET A 202 7.73 -11.84 5.54
CA MET A 202 6.97 -13.07 5.23
C MET A 202 6.14 -13.56 6.41
N GLY A 203 6.53 -13.26 7.65
CA GLY A 203 5.72 -13.53 8.85
C GLY A 203 4.37 -12.77 8.81
N PHE A 204 4.42 -11.49 8.47
CA PHE A 204 3.23 -10.68 8.25
C PHE A 204 2.38 -11.22 7.09
N ALA A 205 3.01 -11.53 5.96
CA ALA A 205 2.30 -12.09 4.80
C ALA A 205 1.54 -13.38 5.17
N ARG A 206 2.18 -14.31 5.89
CA ARG A 206 1.53 -15.55 6.38
C ARG A 206 0.35 -15.27 7.32
N GLN A 207 0.44 -14.22 8.12
CA GLN A 207 -0.61 -13.89 9.11
C GLN A 207 -1.86 -13.31 8.45
N VAL A 208 -1.71 -12.35 7.53
CA VAL A 208 -2.84 -11.52 7.07
C VAL A 208 -3.20 -11.69 5.61
N ALA A 209 -2.31 -12.16 4.74
CA ALA A 209 -2.61 -12.25 3.32
C ALA A 209 -3.74 -13.23 3.04
N ASN A 210 -4.65 -12.86 2.16
CA ASN A 210 -5.57 -13.78 1.51
C ASN A 210 -4.90 -14.42 0.30
N ARG A 211 -4.11 -13.60 -0.43
CA ARG A 211 -3.44 -13.99 -1.66
C ARG A 211 -2.06 -13.36 -1.74
N VAL A 212 -1.15 -14.04 -2.42
CA VAL A 212 0.22 -13.60 -2.67
C VAL A 212 0.46 -13.52 -4.17
N ILE A 213 1.02 -12.40 -4.60
CA ILE A 213 1.53 -12.17 -5.94
C ILE A 213 3.06 -12.23 -5.88
N PHE A 214 3.65 -13.20 -6.56
CA PHE A 214 5.10 -13.27 -6.72
C PHE A 214 5.52 -12.67 -8.05
N MET A 215 6.38 -11.66 -7.99
CA MET A 215 6.91 -10.98 -9.17
C MET A 215 8.37 -11.33 -9.41
N ASP A 216 8.71 -11.58 -10.66
CA ASP A 216 10.10 -11.68 -11.13
C ASP A 216 10.24 -11.05 -12.51
N GLN A 217 11.32 -10.32 -12.75
CA GLN A 217 11.66 -9.68 -14.04
C GLN A 217 10.49 -8.90 -14.68
N GLY A 218 9.79 -8.12 -13.88
CA GLY A 218 8.67 -7.29 -14.34
C GLY A 218 7.37 -8.02 -14.63
N LYS A 219 7.26 -9.31 -14.30
CA LYS A 219 6.06 -10.14 -14.54
C LYS A 219 5.46 -10.65 -13.24
N ILE A 220 4.16 -10.86 -13.24
CA ILE A 220 3.49 -11.69 -12.24
C ILE A 220 3.74 -13.15 -12.64
N VAL A 221 4.54 -13.85 -11.82
CA VAL A 221 4.91 -15.25 -12.06
C VAL A 221 3.93 -16.20 -11.38
N GLU A 222 3.53 -15.83 -10.14
CA GLU A 222 2.47 -16.54 -9.42
C GLU A 222 1.49 -15.53 -8.82
N ASP A 223 0.22 -15.86 -8.84
CA ASP A 223 -0.89 -15.20 -8.18
C ASP A 223 -1.80 -16.28 -7.61
N CYS A 224 -1.67 -16.55 -6.31
CA CYS A 224 -2.31 -17.68 -5.68
C CYS A 224 -2.67 -17.40 -4.21
N THR A 225 -3.40 -18.31 -3.57
CA THR A 225 -3.69 -18.22 -2.13
C THR A 225 -2.39 -18.22 -1.32
N LYS A 226 -2.41 -17.61 -0.14
CA LYS A 226 -1.23 -17.65 0.74
C LYS A 226 -0.80 -19.09 1.07
N ASP A 227 -1.77 -19.99 1.26
CA ASP A 227 -1.49 -21.38 1.62
C ASP A 227 -0.77 -22.10 0.48
N ASP A 228 -1.21 -21.90 -0.77
CA ASP A 228 -0.53 -22.43 -1.96
C ASP A 228 0.89 -21.85 -2.07
N PHE A 229 1.04 -20.52 -1.92
CA PHE A 229 2.34 -19.88 -2.05
C PHE A 229 3.36 -20.38 -1.04
N PHE A 230 2.98 -20.47 0.23
CA PHE A 230 3.92 -20.84 1.31
C PHE A 230 4.15 -22.34 1.47
N ASN A 231 3.20 -23.19 1.08
CA ASN A 231 3.30 -24.64 1.30
C ASN A 231 3.61 -25.41 0.01
N THR A 232 3.11 -24.93 -1.14
CA THR A 232 3.21 -25.63 -2.43
C THR A 232 3.47 -24.64 -3.58
N PRO A 233 4.54 -23.82 -3.51
CA PRO A 233 4.86 -22.87 -4.58
C PRO A 233 5.08 -23.61 -5.90
N ARG A 234 4.46 -23.14 -6.99
CA ARG A 234 4.41 -23.83 -8.27
C ARG A 234 5.70 -23.67 -9.08
N GLY A 235 6.29 -22.48 -9.04
CA GLY A 235 7.46 -22.13 -9.84
C GLY A 235 8.78 -22.35 -9.08
N GLU A 236 9.81 -22.85 -9.76
CA GLU A 236 11.15 -22.96 -9.17
C GLU A 236 11.67 -21.63 -8.61
N ARG A 237 11.35 -20.51 -9.26
CA ARG A 237 11.77 -19.17 -8.83
C ARG A 237 11.12 -18.77 -7.50
N ALA A 238 9.85 -19.07 -7.30
CA ALA A 238 9.15 -18.83 -6.03
C ALA A 238 9.72 -19.72 -4.92
N GLN A 239 9.99 -21.00 -5.22
CA GLN A 239 10.63 -21.94 -4.29
C GLN A 239 12.02 -21.44 -3.85
N GLN A 240 12.87 -21.04 -4.80
CA GLN A 240 14.21 -20.49 -4.53
C GLN A 240 14.12 -19.21 -3.69
N PHE A 241 13.17 -18.34 -3.96
CA PHE A 241 12.93 -17.12 -3.21
C PHE A 241 12.52 -17.41 -1.76
N LEU A 242 11.55 -18.30 -1.56
CA LEU A 242 11.10 -18.69 -0.22
C LEU A 242 12.21 -19.37 0.59
N ASN A 243 12.96 -20.27 -0.01
CA ASN A 243 14.09 -20.94 0.66
C ASN A 243 15.16 -19.94 1.13
N LYS A 244 15.39 -18.86 0.35
CA LYS A 244 16.38 -17.83 0.70
C LYS A 244 15.93 -16.91 1.84
N ILE A 245 14.63 -16.70 2.00
CA ILE A 245 14.09 -15.75 3.00
C ILE A 245 13.68 -16.44 4.29
N LEU A 246 13.32 -17.72 4.24
CA LEU A 246 12.85 -18.48 5.40
C LEU A 246 13.98 -19.19 6.13
N HIS A 247 15.17 -19.20 5.58
CA HIS A 247 16.42 -19.76 6.14
C HIS A 247 17.54 -18.72 6.10
#